data_896c584bb891d0d7290891ba31cda1c9
#
_entry.id   896c584bb891d0d7290891ba31cda1c9
#
_cell.length_a   1.000
_cell.length_b   1.000
_cell.length_c   1.000
_cell.angle_alpha   90.00
_cell.angle_beta   90.00
_cell.angle_gamma   90.00
#
_symmetry.space_group_name_H-M   'P 1'
#
loop_
_entity.id
_entity.type
_entity.pdbx_description
1 polymer ?
#
loop_
_entity_poly.entity_id
_entity_poly.type
_entity_poly.pdbx_seq_one_letter_code
_entity_poly.pdbx_strand_id
1 'polypeptide(L)'
;AYVGKDASHCVSQDTVVIGAGGKYLVPGLLDGHMHVESGMVTVTEFVRAVAKRGTTGMFIDPHEIANVFGLKGVKLMVDDAAEQPIHVWVQIPSCVPSAPGFETPGAEITPDDVAEAMQWDGIIGLGEVMDFPGVFNASDKMMAEVAATRDAGKVVGGHYPNLDLGKDFHGYVAAGIEDDHEGTRAEDAIARVRQGMKAMLRYGSGWLDVESQVDAILKHKLDSRRFLLCTDDSHVGTI
;
A
#
# COMPACT_ATOMS: atom_id res chain seq x y z
N ALA A 1 -3.95 -17.49 -21.43
CA ALA A 1 -2.92 -18.34 -20.82
C ALA A 1 -3.51 -19.75 -20.62
N TYR A 2 -2.70 -20.80 -20.82
CA TYR A 2 -3.10 -22.19 -20.62
C TYR A 2 -2.23 -22.80 -19.51
N VAL A 3 -2.84 -23.52 -18.61
CA VAL A 3 -2.16 -24.30 -17.56
C VAL A 3 -2.71 -25.73 -17.62
N GLY A 4 -1.87 -26.70 -17.86
CA GLY A 4 -2.28 -28.11 -17.97
C GLY A 4 -1.10 -29.09 -17.95
N LYS A 5 -1.40 -30.38 -17.91
CA LYS A 5 -0.38 -31.44 -17.89
C LYS A 5 0.41 -31.55 -19.18
N ASP A 6 -0.19 -31.19 -20.32
CA ASP A 6 0.42 -31.20 -21.62
C ASP A 6 0.05 -29.91 -22.37
N ALA A 7 1.05 -29.13 -22.69
CA ALA A 7 0.94 -27.88 -23.44
C ALA A 7 1.61 -28.00 -24.86
N SER A 8 1.94 -29.20 -25.32
CA SER A 8 2.64 -29.42 -26.59
C SER A 8 1.92 -28.80 -27.79
N HIS A 9 0.57 -28.76 -27.73
CA HIS A 9 -0.27 -28.13 -28.75
C HIS A 9 -0.14 -26.59 -28.82
N CYS A 10 0.47 -25.97 -27.80
CA CYS A 10 0.75 -24.53 -27.76
C CYS A 10 2.18 -24.18 -28.18
N VAL A 11 3.03 -25.19 -28.50
CA VAL A 11 4.45 -25.01 -28.83
C VAL A 11 4.61 -24.97 -30.34
N SER A 12 5.21 -23.90 -30.84
CA SER A 12 5.59 -23.72 -32.26
C SER A 12 7.12 -23.57 -32.39
N GLN A 13 7.60 -23.38 -33.63
CA GLN A 13 9.03 -23.14 -33.88
C GLN A 13 9.55 -21.85 -33.23
N ASP A 14 8.66 -20.87 -33.00
CA ASP A 14 9.00 -19.56 -32.42
C ASP A 14 8.75 -19.52 -30.92
N THR A 15 8.33 -20.62 -30.30
CA THR A 15 8.02 -20.67 -28.86
C THR A 15 9.28 -20.83 -28.05
N VAL A 16 9.52 -19.89 -27.13
CA VAL A 16 10.57 -20.02 -26.13
C VAL A 16 10.10 -20.96 -25.02
N VAL A 17 10.81 -22.07 -24.86
CA VAL A 17 10.53 -23.07 -23.82
C VAL A 17 11.49 -22.88 -22.65
N ILE A 18 10.96 -22.65 -21.45
CA ILE A 18 11.75 -22.50 -20.24
C ILE A 18 11.52 -23.72 -19.33
N GLY A 19 12.59 -24.46 -19.07
CA GLY A 19 12.56 -25.60 -18.16
C GLY A 19 12.61 -25.17 -16.70
N ALA A 20 11.56 -25.42 -15.92
CA ALA A 20 11.53 -25.08 -14.50
C ALA A 20 12.33 -26.02 -13.58
N GLY A 21 12.83 -27.16 -14.12
CA GLY A 21 13.67 -28.10 -13.36
C GLY A 21 13.03 -28.65 -12.09
N GLY A 22 11.70 -28.88 -12.10
CA GLY A 22 10.94 -29.35 -10.94
C GLY A 22 10.58 -28.28 -9.93
N LYS A 23 10.85 -27.00 -10.20
CA LYS A 23 10.45 -25.85 -9.35
C LYS A 23 8.96 -25.54 -9.52
N TYR A 24 8.39 -24.93 -8.50
CA TYR A 24 7.02 -24.40 -8.56
C TYR A 24 7.00 -23.06 -9.30
N LEU A 25 6.04 -22.90 -10.21
CA LEU A 25 5.70 -21.63 -10.80
C LEU A 25 4.51 -21.04 -10.02
N VAL A 26 4.72 -19.88 -9.43
CA VAL A 26 3.74 -19.17 -8.62
C VAL A 26 3.57 -17.74 -9.12
N PRO A 27 2.44 -17.06 -8.83
CA PRO A 27 2.33 -15.61 -9.05
C PRO A 27 3.46 -14.88 -8.33
N GLY A 28 3.92 -13.76 -8.92
CA GLY A 28 4.91 -12.90 -8.25
C GLY A 28 4.35 -12.28 -6.96
N LEU A 29 5.24 -11.93 -6.06
CA LEU A 29 4.88 -11.30 -4.80
C LEU A 29 4.42 -9.85 -5.04
N LEU A 30 3.46 -9.41 -4.22
CA LEU A 30 3.00 -8.03 -4.18
C LEU A 30 3.32 -7.45 -2.80
N ASP A 31 3.84 -6.23 -2.79
CA ASP A 31 4.03 -5.43 -1.59
C ASP A 31 2.84 -4.48 -1.45
N GLY A 32 2.03 -4.68 -0.43
CA GLY A 32 0.73 -4.02 -0.29
C GLY A 32 0.80 -2.55 0.13
N HIS A 33 1.91 -2.13 0.73
CA HIS A 33 2.14 -0.75 1.16
C HIS A 33 3.62 -0.52 1.47
N MET A 34 4.21 0.55 0.92
CA MET A 34 5.58 0.89 1.19
C MET A 34 5.93 2.32 0.78
N HIS A 35 7.06 2.81 1.32
CA HIS A 35 7.65 4.11 1.04
C HIS A 35 9.02 3.93 0.38
N VAL A 36 9.13 4.29 -0.90
CA VAL A 36 10.40 4.18 -1.66
C VAL A 36 11.46 5.09 -1.05
N GLU A 37 11.02 6.25 -0.57
CA GLU A 37 11.89 7.31 -0.03
C GLU A 37 12.61 6.88 1.24
N SER A 38 12.03 6.01 2.05
CA SER A 38 12.68 5.40 3.22
C SER A 38 13.93 4.61 2.84
N GLY A 39 13.97 4.09 1.61
CA GLY A 39 15.15 3.48 1.01
C GLY A 39 16.22 4.49 0.57
N MET A 40 15.93 5.80 0.57
CA MET A 40 16.79 6.88 0.08
C MET A 40 17.21 6.69 -1.40
N VAL A 41 16.33 6.13 -2.20
CA VAL A 41 16.55 5.84 -3.63
C VAL A 41 15.33 6.23 -4.46
N THR A 42 15.45 6.22 -5.79
CA THR A 42 14.32 6.38 -6.72
C THR A 42 13.52 5.08 -6.85
N VAL A 43 12.32 5.16 -7.45
CA VAL A 43 11.51 3.97 -7.77
C VAL A 43 12.33 2.99 -8.63
N THR A 44 13.06 3.49 -9.64
CA THR A 44 13.91 2.67 -10.50
C THR A 44 14.94 1.85 -9.71
N GLU A 45 15.66 2.47 -8.79
CA GLU A 45 16.69 1.77 -8.01
C GLU A 45 16.08 0.79 -6.99
N PHE A 46 14.94 1.16 -6.40
CA PHE A 46 14.22 0.27 -5.49
C PHE A 46 13.73 -0.98 -6.24
N VAL A 47 13.10 -0.80 -7.41
CA VAL A 47 12.64 -1.91 -8.26
C VAL A 47 13.79 -2.84 -8.65
N ARG A 48 14.98 -2.31 -8.94
CA ARG A 48 16.17 -3.14 -9.23
C ARG A 48 16.56 -4.06 -8.08
N ALA A 49 16.34 -3.65 -6.85
CA ALA A 49 16.60 -4.47 -5.67
C ALA A 49 15.52 -5.56 -5.51
N VAL A 50 14.24 -5.18 -5.47
CA VAL A 50 13.13 -6.06 -5.08
C VAL A 50 12.72 -7.05 -6.17
N ALA A 51 12.79 -6.68 -7.45
CA ALA A 51 12.41 -7.56 -8.56
C ALA A 51 13.24 -8.85 -8.59
N LYS A 52 14.50 -8.79 -8.19
CA LYS A 52 15.38 -9.96 -8.09
C LYS A 52 14.97 -10.93 -6.98
N ARG A 53 14.13 -10.48 -6.04
CA ARG A 53 13.63 -11.25 -4.90
C ARG A 53 12.24 -11.84 -5.15
N GLY A 54 11.65 -11.53 -6.31
CA GLY A 54 10.35 -12.06 -6.72
C GLY A 54 9.17 -11.10 -6.55
N THR A 55 9.41 -9.87 -6.14
CA THR A 55 8.39 -8.81 -6.13
C THR A 55 8.07 -8.41 -7.56
N THR A 56 6.81 -8.47 -7.94
CA THR A 56 6.32 -8.14 -9.29
C THR A 56 5.31 -7.00 -9.28
N GLY A 57 4.95 -6.51 -8.10
CA GLY A 57 4.12 -5.33 -7.94
C GLY A 57 4.27 -4.73 -6.56
N MET A 58 4.13 -3.41 -6.45
CA MET A 58 4.22 -2.66 -5.20
C MET A 58 3.27 -1.47 -5.22
N PHE A 59 2.75 -1.16 -4.05
CA PHE A 59 1.84 -0.04 -3.80
C PHE A 59 2.57 0.99 -2.96
N ILE A 60 2.93 2.12 -3.58
CA ILE A 60 3.76 3.15 -2.93
C ILE A 60 2.93 4.34 -2.49
N ASP A 61 3.23 4.88 -1.31
CA ASP A 61 2.72 6.15 -0.79
C ASP A 61 3.89 7.14 -0.66
N PRO A 62 4.04 8.10 -1.59
CA PRO A 62 5.19 8.99 -1.63
C PRO A 62 4.99 10.25 -0.79
N HIS A 63 4.63 10.12 0.49
CA HIS A 63 4.33 11.29 1.32
C HIS A 63 5.57 12.11 1.70
N GLU A 64 6.76 11.52 1.76
CA GLU A 64 7.97 12.26 2.09
C GLU A 64 8.35 13.23 0.96
N ILE A 65 8.34 12.76 -0.30
CA ILE A 65 8.63 13.67 -1.42
C ILE A 65 7.49 14.67 -1.64
N ALA A 66 6.25 14.26 -1.35
CA ALA A 66 5.11 15.16 -1.38
C ALA A 66 5.20 16.25 -0.31
N ASN A 67 5.71 15.94 0.88
CA ASN A 67 5.96 16.93 1.94
C ASN A 67 6.96 18.03 1.49
N VAL A 68 7.88 17.70 0.58
CA VAL A 68 8.87 18.64 0.05
C VAL A 68 8.35 19.39 -1.18
N PHE A 69 7.71 18.70 -2.14
CA PHE A 69 7.37 19.22 -3.46
C PHE A 69 5.87 19.18 -3.81
N GLY A 70 4.99 18.76 -2.89
CA GLY A 70 3.54 18.64 -3.15
C GLY A 70 3.22 17.70 -4.30
N LEU A 71 2.19 18.02 -5.07
CA LEU A 71 1.80 17.22 -6.25
C LEU A 71 2.93 17.00 -7.27
N LYS A 72 3.90 17.91 -7.38
CA LYS A 72 5.04 17.70 -8.26
C LYS A 72 5.93 16.54 -7.81
N GLY A 73 6.07 16.34 -6.50
CA GLY A 73 6.76 15.19 -5.93
C GLY A 73 6.03 13.88 -6.22
N VAL A 74 4.71 13.87 -6.03
CA VAL A 74 3.87 12.70 -6.38
C VAL A 74 3.97 12.39 -7.87
N LYS A 75 3.88 13.43 -8.74
CA LYS A 75 3.98 13.25 -10.20
C LYS A 75 5.33 12.66 -10.63
N LEU A 76 6.42 13.09 -9.99
CA LEU A 76 7.75 12.49 -10.23
C LEU A 76 7.75 10.99 -9.96
N MET A 77 7.13 10.55 -8.85
CA MET A 77 7.06 9.14 -8.50
C MET A 77 6.14 8.35 -9.44
N VAL A 78 5.03 8.95 -9.89
CA VAL A 78 4.14 8.36 -10.90
C VAL A 78 4.88 8.16 -12.22
N ASP A 79 5.65 9.15 -12.67
CA ASP A 79 6.38 9.08 -13.93
C ASP A 79 7.51 8.03 -13.87
N ASP A 80 8.27 7.98 -12.76
CA ASP A 80 9.30 6.95 -12.57
C ASP A 80 8.66 5.55 -12.46
N ALA A 81 7.52 5.43 -11.79
CA ALA A 81 6.77 4.18 -11.66
C ALA A 81 6.29 3.61 -13.01
N ALA A 82 5.89 4.48 -13.94
CA ALA A 82 5.38 4.09 -15.25
C ALA A 82 6.46 3.42 -16.15
N GLU A 83 7.73 3.70 -15.90
CA GLU A 83 8.86 3.18 -16.69
C GLU A 83 9.41 1.84 -16.14
N GLN A 84 8.80 1.28 -15.10
CA GLN A 84 9.35 0.11 -14.43
C GLN A 84 8.93 -1.22 -15.08
N PRO A 85 9.79 -2.27 -15.04
CA PRO A 85 9.48 -3.59 -15.60
C PRO A 85 8.51 -4.40 -14.71
N ILE A 86 8.17 -3.93 -13.54
CA ILE A 86 7.14 -4.49 -12.63
C ILE A 86 6.02 -3.47 -12.45
N HIS A 87 4.90 -3.90 -11.91
CA HIS A 87 3.81 -2.97 -11.62
C HIS A 87 4.13 -2.14 -10.38
N VAL A 88 4.11 -0.82 -10.53
CA VAL A 88 4.21 0.12 -9.40
C VAL A 88 2.99 1.03 -9.45
N TRP A 89 2.16 0.93 -8.43
CA TRP A 89 0.97 1.76 -8.27
C TRP A 89 1.21 2.79 -7.18
N VAL A 90 0.78 4.02 -7.45
CA VAL A 90 1.00 5.14 -6.54
C VAL A 90 -0.31 5.51 -5.86
N GLN A 91 -0.26 5.78 -4.57
CA GLN A 91 -1.34 6.40 -3.81
C GLN A 91 -1.04 7.89 -3.66
N ILE A 92 -2.08 8.74 -3.71
CA ILE A 92 -1.91 10.15 -3.37
C ILE A 92 -1.89 10.29 -1.84
N PRO A 93 -0.85 10.90 -1.24
CA PRO A 93 -0.78 11.05 0.21
C PRO A 93 -1.92 11.91 0.79
N SER A 94 -2.47 11.50 1.92
CA SER A 94 -3.46 12.27 2.70
C SER A 94 -2.83 13.15 3.77
N CYS A 95 -1.59 12.84 4.15
CA CYS A 95 -0.91 13.33 5.35
C CYS A 95 0.22 14.33 5.05
N VAL A 96 -0.04 15.33 4.19
CA VAL A 96 0.95 16.34 3.84
C VAL A 96 0.39 17.74 4.16
N PRO A 97 0.89 18.40 5.23
CA PRO A 97 1.83 17.90 6.25
C PRO A 97 1.20 16.87 7.19
N SER A 98 2.03 16.01 7.79
CA SER A 98 1.56 14.98 8.74
C SER A 98 1.13 15.56 10.08
N ALA A 99 1.81 16.61 10.53
CA ALA A 99 1.56 17.29 11.81
C ALA A 99 1.45 18.81 11.60
N PRO A 100 0.31 19.31 11.11
CA PRO A 100 0.12 20.74 10.84
C PRO A 100 0.43 21.60 12.06
N GLY A 101 1.29 22.62 11.88
CA GLY A 101 1.73 23.53 12.94
C GLY A 101 2.88 23.02 13.82
N PHE A 102 3.29 21.76 13.70
CA PHE A 102 4.43 21.16 14.42
C PHE A 102 5.62 20.84 13.52
N GLU A 103 5.45 20.95 12.24
CA GLU A 103 6.52 20.76 11.25
C GLU A 103 6.60 21.95 10.28
N THR A 104 7.69 22.02 9.51
CA THR A 104 7.88 23.02 8.47
C THR A 104 7.91 22.30 7.11
N PRO A 105 6.76 22.01 6.51
CA PRO A 105 6.70 21.34 5.22
C PRO A 105 7.12 22.27 4.09
N GLY A 106 7.60 21.70 2.99
CA GLY A 106 7.84 22.43 1.75
C GLY A 106 6.58 22.65 0.91
N ALA A 107 5.55 21.84 1.15
CA ALA A 107 4.27 21.90 0.46
C ALA A 107 3.12 21.36 1.34
N GLU A 108 1.90 21.52 0.84
CA GLU A 108 0.69 20.94 1.40
C GLU A 108 -0.07 20.20 0.28
N ILE A 109 -0.74 19.11 0.61
CA ILE A 109 -1.73 18.44 -0.25
C ILE A 109 -3.13 18.80 0.28
N THR A 110 -3.92 19.35 -0.60
CA THR A 110 -5.29 19.78 -0.32
C THR A 110 -6.31 18.77 -0.88
N PRO A 111 -7.59 18.80 -0.46
CA PRO A 111 -8.63 18.00 -1.07
C PRO A 111 -8.78 18.21 -2.59
N ASP A 112 -8.52 19.43 -3.09
CA ASP A 112 -8.54 19.73 -4.53
C ASP A 112 -7.37 19.05 -5.24
N ASP A 113 -6.18 19.03 -4.62
CA ASP A 113 -5.01 18.30 -5.13
C ASP A 113 -5.30 16.79 -5.20
N VAL A 114 -5.94 16.23 -4.18
CA VAL A 114 -6.36 14.83 -4.18
C VAL A 114 -7.35 14.56 -5.31
N ALA A 115 -8.36 15.41 -5.49
CA ALA A 115 -9.35 15.27 -6.55
C ALA A 115 -8.71 15.36 -7.96
N GLU A 116 -7.71 16.23 -8.14
CA GLU A 116 -6.91 16.33 -9.37
C GLU A 116 -6.12 15.04 -9.61
N ALA A 117 -5.33 14.61 -8.61
CA ALA A 117 -4.48 13.43 -8.73
C ALA A 117 -5.26 12.14 -8.95
N MET A 118 -6.50 12.05 -8.44
CA MET A 118 -7.37 10.90 -8.70
C MET A 118 -7.70 10.70 -10.19
N GLN A 119 -7.48 11.69 -11.04
CA GLN A 119 -7.67 11.59 -12.50
C GLN A 119 -6.40 11.08 -13.22
N TRP A 120 -5.27 10.98 -12.54
CA TRP A 120 -4.02 10.57 -13.17
C TRP A 120 -3.95 9.05 -13.35
N ASP A 121 -3.41 8.63 -14.50
CA ASP A 121 -3.01 7.24 -14.68
C ASP A 121 -1.90 6.88 -13.67
N GLY A 122 -1.97 5.66 -13.12
CA GLY A 122 -1.03 5.19 -12.12
C GLY A 122 -1.41 5.49 -10.66
N ILE A 123 -2.30 6.46 -10.41
CA ILE A 123 -2.88 6.68 -9.07
C ILE A 123 -4.04 5.70 -8.85
N ILE A 124 -3.95 4.92 -7.76
CA ILE A 124 -4.94 3.89 -7.46
C ILE A 124 -5.81 4.18 -6.23
N GLY A 125 -5.44 5.16 -5.43
CA GLY A 125 -6.17 5.47 -4.20
C GLY A 125 -5.58 6.60 -3.41
N LEU A 126 -6.20 6.88 -2.29
CA LEU A 126 -5.68 7.74 -1.24
C LEU A 126 -4.70 6.92 -0.39
N GLY A 127 -3.52 7.44 -0.17
CA GLY A 127 -2.51 6.86 0.68
C GLY A 127 -2.90 6.91 2.14
N GLU A 128 -2.12 6.34 2.99
CA GLU A 128 -2.43 6.12 4.39
C GLU A 128 -3.07 7.34 5.08
N VAL A 129 -4.28 7.12 5.60
CA VAL A 129 -5.03 8.16 6.29
C VAL A 129 -4.57 8.25 7.75
N MET A 130 -3.45 8.98 7.97
CA MET A 130 -2.79 9.14 9.27
C MET A 130 -3.60 10.03 10.24
N ASP A 131 -4.35 11.01 9.72
CA ASP A 131 -5.22 11.85 10.57
C ASP A 131 -6.51 11.07 10.92
N PHE A 132 -6.34 9.92 11.58
CA PHE A 132 -7.47 9.14 12.06
C PHE A 132 -8.36 9.92 13.07
N PRO A 133 -7.83 10.84 13.93
CA PRO A 133 -8.67 11.72 14.73
C PRO A 133 -9.54 12.64 13.88
N GLY A 134 -9.00 13.19 12.80
CA GLY A 134 -9.77 14.00 11.86
C GLY A 134 -10.89 13.20 11.19
N VAL A 135 -10.65 11.91 10.86
CA VAL A 135 -11.67 11.04 10.28
C VAL A 135 -12.82 10.77 11.23
N PHE A 136 -12.57 10.24 12.44
CA PHE A 136 -13.68 9.91 13.33
C PHE A 136 -14.37 11.14 13.98
N ASN A 137 -13.74 12.31 13.91
CA ASN A 137 -14.36 13.61 14.25
C ASN A 137 -14.97 14.31 13.02
N ALA A 138 -14.93 13.69 11.85
CA ALA A 138 -15.48 14.19 10.60
C ALA A 138 -14.95 15.59 10.22
N SER A 139 -13.62 15.78 10.26
CA SER A 139 -13.02 17.03 9.81
C SER A 139 -13.27 17.25 8.32
N ASP A 140 -13.51 18.50 7.92
CA ASP A 140 -13.85 18.84 6.53
C ASP A 140 -12.78 18.36 5.54
N LYS A 141 -11.49 18.50 5.88
CA LYS A 141 -10.39 18.06 5.03
C LYS A 141 -10.44 16.55 4.80
N MET A 142 -10.42 15.76 5.86
CA MET A 142 -10.40 14.29 5.74
C MET A 142 -11.63 13.75 5.02
N MET A 143 -12.80 14.29 5.35
CA MET A 143 -14.04 13.84 4.69
C MET A 143 -14.07 14.22 3.20
N ALA A 144 -13.50 15.37 2.82
CA ALA A 144 -13.40 15.77 1.42
C ALA A 144 -12.42 14.89 0.63
N GLU A 145 -11.25 14.55 1.19
CA GLU A 145 -10.27 13.66 0.56
C GLU A 145 -10.82 12.24 0.38
N VAL A 146 -11.46 11.69 1.40
CA VAL A 146 -12.13 10.39 1.34
C VAL A 146 -13.24 10.41 0.29
N ALA A 147 -14.06 11.47 0.25
CA ALA A 147 -15.14 11.60 -0.73
C ALA A 147 -14.59 11.67 -2.16
N ALA A 148 -13.59 12.51 -2.43
CA ALA A 148 -12.96 12.63 -3.73
C ALA A 148 -12.42 11.28 -4.25
N THR A 149 -11.80 10.51 -3.34
CA THR A 149 -11.26 9.19 -3.66
C THR A 149 -12.36 8.19 -4.01
N ARG A 150 -13.42 8.13 -3.20
CA ARG A 150 -14.55 7.22 -3.42
C ARG A 150 -15.35 7.57 -4.65
N ASP A 151 -15.55 8.85 -4.93
CA ASP A 151 -16.25 9.33 -6.14
C ASP A 151 -15.46 8.95 -7.41
N ALA A 152 -14.12 8.88 -7.31
CA ALA A 152 -13.28 8.34 -8.38
C ALA A 152 -13.31 6.80 -8.48
N GLY A 153 -14.00 6.10 -7.57
CA GLY A 153 -14.06 4.64 -7.52
C GLY A 153 -12.75 3.99 -7.08
N LYS A 154 -11.92 4.71 -6.33
CA LYS A 154 -10.60 4.28 -5.89
C LYS A 154 -10.56 3.94 -4.40
N VAL A 155 -9.49 3.28 -3.95
CA VAL A 155 -9.32 2.74 -2.60
C VAL A 155 -8.87 3.82 -1.62
N VAL A 156 -9.35 3.76 -0.39
CA VAL A 156 -8.86 4.59 0.71
C VAL A 156 -8.03 3.73 1.66
N GLY A 157 -6.72 3.96 1.66
CA GLY A 157 -5.77 3.26 2.53
C GLY A 157 -5.78 3.80 3.96
N GLY A 158 -5.50 2.94 4.91
CA GLY A 158 -5.59 3.26 6.32
C GLY A 158 -4.26 3.24 7.07
N HIS A 159 -4.24 4.00 8.18
CA HIS A 159 -3.16 4.10 9.15
C HIS A 159 -3.76 4.37 10.54
N TYR A 160 -4.05 3.31 11.29
CA TYR A 160 -4.67 3.43 12.61
C TYR A 160 -3.80 2.78 13.70
N PRO A 161 -2.86 3.53 14.29
CA PRO A 161 -1.91 3.01 15.28
C PRO A 161 -2.49 2.90 16.70
N ASN A 162 -3.69 3.46 16.96
CA ASN A 162 -4.27 3.45 18.28
C ASN A 162 -4.66 2.02 18.70
N LEU A 163 -4.30 1.65 19.92
CA LEU A 163 -4.60 0.35 20.51
C LEU A 163 -6.05 0.21 20.96
N ASP A 164 -6.80 1.30 21.05
CA ASP A 164 -8.24 1.29 21.28
C ASP A 164 -8.98 0.99 19.98
N LEU A 165 -9.62 -0.18 19.96
CA LEU A 165 -10.40 -0.69 18.84
C LEU A 165 -11.91 -0.49 19.03
N GLY A 166 -12.28 0.46 19.90
CA GLY A 166 -13.65 0.78 20.24
C GLY A 166 -14.32 1.75 19.26
N LYS A 167 -15.07 2.69 19.79
CA LYS A 167 -15.93 3.61 19.01
C LYS A 167 -15.18 4.38 17.93
N ASP A 168 -13.99 4.89 18.25
CA ASP A 168 -13.20 5.72 17.35
C ASP A 168 -12.68 4.90 16.15
N PHE A 169 -12.21 3.68 16.40
CA PHE A 169 -11.86 2.75 15.34
C PHE A 169 -13.05 2.43 14.43
N HIS A 170 -14.22 2.19 15.00
CA HIS A 170 -15.44 1.96 14.21
C HIS A 170 -15.82 3.19 13.37
N GLY A 171 -15.67 4.41 13.92
CA GLY A 171 -15.87 5.65 13.19
C GLY A 171 -14.90 5.80 12.01
N TYR A 172 -13.63 5.46 12.24
CA TYR A 172 -12.59 5.45 11.21
C TYR A 172 -12.94 4.51 10.05
N VAL A 173 -13.30 3.26 10.35
CA VAL A 173 -13.69 2.28 9.32
C VAL A 173 -14.97 2.71 8.59
N ALA A 174 -15.96 3.25 9.31
CA ALA A 174 -17.24 3.68 8.74
C ALA A 174 -17.10 4.81 7.73
N ALA A 175 -16.03 5.61 7.80
CA ALA A 175 -15.73 6.63 6.79
C ALA A 175 -15.38 6.04 5.41
N GLY A 176 -15.03 4.74 5.35
CA GLY A 176 -14.75 4.04 4.10
C GLY A 176 -13.29 3.64 3.91
N ILE A 177 -12.54 3.58 5.01
CA ILE A 177 -11.17 3.06 4.99
C ILE A 177 -11.19 1.55 4.75
N GLU A 178 -10.42 1.05 3.77
CA GLU A 178 -10.56 -0.31 3.27
C GLU A 178 -9.48 -1.29 3.75
N ASP A 179 -8.35 -0.77 4.17
CA ASP A 179 -7.22 -1.54 4.67
C ASP A 179 -6.51 -0.82 5.82
N ASP A 180 -5.52 -1.48 6.41
CA ASP A 180 -4.67 -0.85 7.43
C ASP A 180 -3.47 -1.74 7.73
N HIS A 181 -2.29 -1.11 7.89
CA HIS A 181 -1.01 -1.77 8.15
C HIS A 181 -0.46 -1.53 9.57
N GLU A 182 -1.11 -0.69 10.39
CA GLU A 182 -0.64 -0.26 11.71
C GLU A 182 -0.95 -1.24 12.85
N GLY A 183 -1.58 -2.37 12.56
CA GLY A 183 -1.75 -3.41 13.56
C GLY A 183 -0.42 -4.03 14.00
N THR A 184 -0.26 -4.26 15.31
CA THR A 184 0.92 -4.89 15.90
C THR A 184 0.61 -6.17 16.68
N ARG A 185 -0.68 -6.46 16.90
CA ARG A 185 -1.17 -7.61 17.67
C ARG A 185 -2.17 -8.42 16.85
N ALA A 186 -2.37 -9.69 17.18
CA ALA A 186 -3.39 -10.52 16.56
C ALA A 186 -4.80 -9.90 16.68
N GLU A 187 -5.12 -9.28 17.82
CA GLU A 187 -6.38 -8.59 18.07
C GLU A 187 -6.62 -7.45 17.09
N ASP A 188 -5.56 -6.72 16.72
CA ASP A 188 -5.63 -5.61 15.76
C ASP A 188 -6.01 -6.13 14.38
N ALA A 189 -5.37 -7.20 13.93
CA ALA A 189 -5.70 -7.86 12.67
C ALA A 189 -7.12 -8.43 12.66
N ILE A 190 -7.54 -9.06 13.78
CA ILE A 190 -8.90 -9.59 13.94
C ILE A 190 -9.95 -8.48 13.84
N ALA A 191 -9.71 -7.34 14.51
CA ALA A 191 -10.65 -6.21 14.51
C ALA A 191 -10.84 -5.65 13.10
N ARG A 192 -9.75 -5.46 12.35
CA ARG A 192 -9.78 -4.99 10.96
C ARG A 192 -10.60 -5.90 10.06
N VAL A 193 -10.29 -7.18 10.09
CA VAL A 193 -11.00 -8.18 9.27
C VAL A 193 -12.48 -8.28 9.64
N ARG A 194 -12.84 -8.20 10.93
CA ARG A 194 -14.23 -8.20 11.40
C ARG A 194 -15.03 -6.99 10.94
N GLN A 195 -14.36 -5.86 10.73
CA GLN A 195 -14.97 -4.64 10.18
C GLN A 195 -15.04 -4.65 8.64
N GLY A 196 -14.53 -5.71 7.99
CA GLY A 196 -14.52 -5.83 6.54
C GLY A 196 -13.28 -5.28 5.85
N MET A 197 -12.34 -4.72 6.60
CA MET A 197 -11.06 -4.23 6.08
C MET A 197 -10.14 -5.39 5.67
N LYS A 198 -9.10 -5.07 4.93
CA LYS A 198 -7.91 -5.92 4.82
C LYS A 198 -6.91 -5.55 5.92
N ALA A 199 -6.33 -6.55 6.55
CA ALA A 199 -5.22 -6.38 7.47
C ALA A 199 -3.90 -6.60 6.72
N MET A 200 -3.05 -5.60 6.68
CA MET A 200 -1.72 -5.71 6.12
C MET A 200 -0.72 -6.02 7.24
N LEU A 201 0.05 -7.09 7.05
CA LEU A 201 1.03 -7.55 8.01
C LEU A 201 2.41 -7.05 7.57
N ARG A 202 3.03 -6.18 8.39
CA ARG A 202 4.29 -5.53 8.07
C ARG A 202 5.50 -6.40 8.36
N TYR A 203 6.43 -6.39 7.42
CA TYR A 203 7.79 -6.91 7.64
C TYR A 203 8.79 -6.11 6.83
N GLY A 204 9.23 -4.99 7.39
CA GLY A 204 10.20 -4.06 6.81
C GLY A 204 11.44 -3.89 7.67
N SER A 205 12.11 -2.75 7.56
CA SER A 205 13.32 -2.46 8.34
C SER A 205 13.03 -2.05 9.79
N GLY A 206 11.89 -1.39 10.04
CA GLY A 206 11.49 -0.87 11.34
C GLY A 206 10.43 -1.71 12.05
N TRP A 207 9.68 -2.51 11.30
CA TRP A 207 8.48 -3.20 11.78
C TRP A 207 8.54 -4.69 11.44
N LEU A 208 8.29 -5.55 12.42
CA LEU A 208 8.37 -7.01 12.29
C LEU A 208 7.07 -7.66 12.78
N ASP A 209 5.93 -7.15 12.33
CA ASP A 209 4.60 -7.43 12.90
C ASP A 209 3.96 -8.72 12.36
N VAL A 210 4.52 -9.33 11.30
CA VAL A 210 3.98 -10.59 10.74
C VAL A 210 3.86 -11.67 11.80
N GLU A 211 4.90 -11.87 12.62
CA GLU A 211 4.93 -12.96 13.60
C GLU A 211 3.84 -12.79 14.67
N SER A 212 3.62 -11.56 15.16
CA SER A 212 2.61 -11.28 16.18
C SER A 212 1.19 -11.38 15.65
N GLN A 213 0.97 -11.04 14.38
CA GLN A 213 -0.36 -10.96 13.80
C GLN A 213 -0.81 -12.25 13.06
N VAL A 214 0.13 -13.08 12.58
CA VAL A 214 -0.20 -14.30 11.84
C VAL A 214 -1.06 -15.26 12.68
N ASP A 215 -1.00 -15.16 13.98
CA ASP A 215 -1.87 -15.91 14.90
C ASP A 215 -3.36 -15.65 14.68
N ALA A 216 -3.74 -14.48 14.15
CA ALA A 216 -5.12 -14.21 13.75
C ALA A 216 -5.61 -15.20 12.69
N ILE A 217 -4.74 -15.63 11.78
CA ILE A 217 -5.05 -16.65 10.78
C ILE A 217 -4.96 -18.04 11.38
N LEU A 218 -3.85 -18.36 12.06
CA LEU A 218 -3.53 -19.73 12.49
C LEU A 218 -4.40 -20.19 13.65
N LYS A 219 -4.57 -19.36 14.68
CA LYS A 219 -5.32 -19.72 15.90
C LYS A 219 -6.81 -19.38 15.80
N HIS A 220 -7.16 -18.25 15.19
CA HIS A 220 -8.54 -17.79 15.06
C HIS A 220 -9.19 -18.21 13.75
N LYS A 221 -8.45 -18.85 12.84
CA LYS A 221 -8.94 -19.40 11.56
C LYS A 221 -9.68 -18.39 10.71
N LEU A 222 -9.21 -17.15 10.69
CA LEU A 222 -9.74 -16.12 9.82
C LEU A 222 -9.41 -16.42 8.35
N ASP A 223 -10.23 -15.90 7.46
CA ASP A 223 -10.02 -16.05 6.03
C ASP A 223 -8.74 -15.32 5.60
N SER A 224 -7.72 -16.10 5.18
CA SER A 224 -6.42 -15.55 4.77
C SER A 224 -6.50 -14.59 3.57
N ARG A 225 -7.59 -14.62 2.79
CA ARG A 225 -7.81 -13.66 1.67
C ARG A 225 -8.04 -12.22 2.14
N ARG A 226 -8.23 -12.01 3.44
CA ARG A 226 -8.34 -10.68 4.05
C ARG A 226 -7.02 -10.15 4.57
N PHE A 227 -5.93 -10.89 4.38
CA PHE A 227 -4.60 -10.51 4.83
C PHE A 227 -3.70 -10.23 3.65
N LEU A 228 -2.92 -9.18 3.74
CA LEU A 228 -1.89 -8.79 2.77
C LEU A 228 -0.55 -8.74 3.49
N LEU A 229 0.52 -8.79 2.73
CA LEU A 229 1.88 -8.52 3.23
C LEU A 229 2.33 -7.17 2.71
N CYS A 230 3.05 -6.42 3.54
CA CYS A 230 3.67 -5.17 3.16
C CYS A 230 5.00 -4.99 3.88
N THR A 231 5.86 -4.14 3.35
CA THR A 231 7.13 -3.81 3.99
C THR A 231 7.07 -2.50 4.75
N ASP A 232 6.22 -1.56 4.35
CA ASP A 232 6.18 -0.22 4.90
C ASP A 232 7.57 0.46 4.72
N ASP A 233 8.16 1.02 5.76
CA ASP A 233 9.50 1.56 5.72
C ASP A 233 10.56 0.46 5.56
N SER A 234 11.22 0.45 4.41
CA SER A 234 12.27 -0.52 4.11
C SER A 234 13.51 0.15 3.55
N HIS A 235 14.59 0.06 4.29
CA HIS A 235 15.90 0.48 3.79
C HIS A 235 16.40 -0.51 2.74
N VAL A 236 16.74 -0.02 1.56
CA VAL A 236 17.17 -0.86 0.43
C VAL A 236 18.36 -1.77 0.73
N GLY A 237 19.18 -1.40 1.71
CA GLY A 237 20.30 -2.22 2.18
C GLY A 237 19.89 -3.46 2.98
N THR A 238 18.62 -3.59 3.36
CA THR A 238 18.08 -4.75 4.09
C THR A 238 17.32 -5.71 3.18
N ILE A 239 17.12 -5.35 1.92
CA ILE A 239 16.47 -6.14 0.87
C ILE A 239 17.54 -6.90 0.06
#